data_e9ae37da9d17af78dd0aa44b2134e81e
#
_entry.id   e9ae37da9d17af78dd0aa44b2134e81e
#
_cell.length_a   1.000
_cell.length_b   1.000
_cell.length_c   1.000
_cell.angle_alpha   90.00
_cell.angle_beta   90.00
_cell.angle_gamma   90.00
#
_symmetry.space_group_name_H-M   'P 1'
#
loop_
_entity.id
_entity.type
_entity.pdbx_description
1 polymer ?
#
loop_
_entity_poly.entity_id
_entity_poly.type
_entity_poly.pdbx_seq_one_letter_code
_entity_poly.pdbx_strand_id
1 'polypeptide(L)'
;YGVLYGSLGAIPLFLLWLYLSWLVVLAGARLAYALQNARFQSLWPVLVGHPRGKELAAVRVVQQLTRTWLGEGGSQDRAAIARDIELPEDVVQPILEALRDADLVHEGRHSGWSPARDPAQLTLGQVAAALWGQGLGIPDGPDPTLPAPDLAQIDGVLLAADAEASKRLQSWTWVDLADLQRRPPTPKS
;
A
#
# COMPACT_ATOMS: atom_id res chain seq x y z
N TYR A 1 31.24 -58.62 -16.56
CA TYR A 1 31.17 -57.58 -15.52
C TYR A 1 30.76 -56.19 -16.05
N GLY A 2 31.04 -55.84 -17.32
CA GLY A 2 30.72 -54.51 -17.89
C GLY A 2 29.25 -54.19 -18.04
N VAL A 3 28.38 -55.20 -18.27
CA VAL A 3 26.93 -55.00 -18.47
C VAL A 3 26.21 -54.69 -17.16
N LEU A 4 26.65 -55.24 -16.04
CA LEU A 4 26.10 -55.00 -14.71
C LEU A 4 26.44 -53.60 -14.17
N TYR A 5 27.64 -53.11 -14.44
CA TYR A 5 28.05 -51.76 -14.03
C TYR A 5 27.43 -50.66 -14.89
N GLY A 6 27.13 -50.91 -16.16
CA GLY A 6 26.45 -49.95 -17.04
C GLY A 6 25.03 -49.64 -16.63
N SER A 7 24.25 -50.66 -16.19
CA SER A 7 22.85 -50.45 -15.75
C SER A 7 22.77 -49.77 -14.36
N LEU A 8 23.72 -50.06 -13.44
CA LEU A 8 23.76 -49.37 -12.14
C LEU A 8 24.15 -47.91 -12.24
N GLY A 9 24.99 -47.54 -13.23
CA GLY A 9 25.36 -46.14 -13.48
C GLY A 9 24.25 -45.31 -14.14
N ALA A 10 23.31 -45.95 -14.85
CA ALA A 10 22.19 -45.28 -15.51
C ALA A 10 21.19 -44.64 -14.52
N ILE A 11 20.99 -45.27 -13.35
CA ILE A 11 20.05 -44.78 -12.33
C ILE A 11 20.51 -43.43 -11.74
N PRO A 12 21.74 -43.26 -11.25
CA PRO A 12 22.21 -41.97 -10.77
C PRO A 12 22.21 -40.88 -11.84
N LEU A 13 22.57 -41.24 -13.09
CA LEU A 13 22.58 -40.33 -14.20
C LEU A 13 21.15 -39.82 -14.54
N PHE A 14 20.17 -40.74 -14.51
CA PHE A 14 18.76 -40.41 -14.69
C PHE A 14 18.22 -39.49 -13.58
N LEU A 15 18.56 -39.78 -12.32
CA LEU A 15 18.20 -38.92 -11.19
C LEU A 15 18.85 -37.56 -11.28
N LEU A 16 20.12 -37.48 -11.70
CA LEU A 16 20.78 -36.19 -11.93
C LEU A 16 20.09 -35.39 -13.05
N TRP A 17 19.74 -36.06 -14.15
CA TRP A 17 19.01 -35.42 -15.24
C TRP A 17 17.64 -34.90 -14.79
N LEU A 18 16.91 -35.72 -14.02
CA LEU A 18 15.62 -35.32 -13.45
C LEU A 18 15.78 -34.11 -12.53
N TYR A 19 16.78 -34.11 -11.66
CA TYR A 19 17.10 -33.01 -10.77
C TYR A 19 17.41 -31.73 -11.54
N LEU A 20 18.24 -31.78 -12.57
CA LEU A 20 18.58 -30.65 -13.42
C LEU A 20 17.32 -30.10 -14.15
N SER A 21 16.45 -30.99 -14.64
CA SER A 21 15.20 -30.59 -15.30
C SER A 21 14.31 -29.78 -14.34
N TRP A 22 14.16 -30.24 -13.10
CA TRP A 22 13.40 -29.51 -12.08
C TRP A 22 14.05 -28.15 -11.73
N LEU A 23 15.35 -28.11 -11.66
CA LEU A 23 16.09 -26.89 -11.35
C LEU A 23 15.88 -25.84 -12.45
N VAL A 24 15.89 -26.23 -13.72
CA VAL A 24 15.62 -25.34 -14.85
C VAL A 24 14.17 -24.81 -14.81
N VAL A 25 13.20 -25.67 -14.50
CA VAL A 25 11.79 -25.25 -14.38
C VAL A 25 11.60 -24.25 -13.24
N LEU A 26 12.20 -24.54 -12.07
CA LEU A 26 12.12 -23.62 -10.92
C LEU A 26 12.83 -22.28 -11.17
N ALA A 27 14.00 -22.34 -11.85
CA ALA A 27 14.71 -21.12 -12.24
C ALA A 27 13.90 -20.28 -13.24
N GLY A 28 13.28 -20.93 -14.23
CA GLY A 28 12.38 -20.29 -15.17
C GLY A 28 11.17 -19.65 -14.50
N ALA A 29 10.53 -20.34 -13.58
CA ALA A 29 9.39 -19.81 -12.81
C ALA A 29 9.82 -18.59 -11.95
N ARG A 30 10.97 -18.66 -11.30
CA ARG A 30 11.52 -17.53 -10.53
C ARG A 30 11.86 -16.33 -11.41
N LEU A 31 12.44 -16.57 -12.57
CA LEU A 31 12.77 -15.53 -13.53
C LEU A 31 11.50 -14.87 -14.09
N ALA A 32 10.50 -15.66 -14.45
CA ALA A 32 9.20 -15.14 -14.90
C ALA A 32 8.55 -14.25 -13.83
N TYR A 33 8.52 -14.72 -12.58
CA TYR A 33 8.01 -13.94 -11.45
C TYR A 33 8.79 -12.64 -11.24
N ALA A 34 10.13 -12.69 -11.29
CA ALA A 34 10.98 -11.51 -11.14
C ALA A 34 10.74 -10.48 -12.24
N LEU A 35 10.57 -10.91 -13.49
CA LEU A 35 10.29 -10.04 -14.63
C LEU A 35 8.89 -9.41 -14.54
N GLN A 36 7.88 -10.18 -14.12
CA GLN A 36 6.54 -9.66 -13.90
C GLN A 36 6.50 -8.61 -12.78
N ASN A 37 7.30 -8.82 -11.75
CA ASN A 37 7.33 -7.96 -10.57
C ASN A 37 8.37 -6.83 -10.64
N ALA A 38 9.21 -6.79 -11.68
CA ALA A 38 10.30 -5.81 -11.81
C ALA A 38 9.79 -4.36 -11.86
N ARG A 39 8.56 -4.15 -12.34
CA ARG A 39 7.93 -2.82 -12.40
C ARG A 39 7.54 -2.25 -11.03
N PHE A 40 7.34 -3.11 -10.02
CA PHE A 40 6.90 -2.71 -8.68
C PHE A 40 8.06 -2.51 -7.70
N GLN A 41 9.32 -2.63 -8.14
CA GLN A 41 10.47 -2.64 -7.24
C GLN A 41 10.93 -1.26 -6.75
N SER A 42 10.42 -0.15 -7.30
CA SER A 42 10.93 1.18 -6.96
C SER A 42 10.42 1.70 -5.61
N LEU A 43 9.15 1.54 -5.31
CA LEU A 43 8.53 2.07 -4.09
C LEU A 43 8.17 0.99 -3.06
N TRP A 44 7.91 -0.24 -3.49
CA TRP A 44 7.46 -1.33 -2.62
C TRP A 44 8.39 -1.63 -1.43
N PRO A 45 9.73 -1.75 -1.60
CA PRO A 45 10.63 -2.01 -0.47
C PRO A 45 10.63 -0.88 0.56
N VAL A 46 10.48 0.36 0.10
CA VAL A 46 10.40 1.54 0.98
C VAL A 46 9.10 1.54 1.77
N LEU A 47 7.98 1.17 1.13
CA LEU A 47 6.67 1.13 1.77
C LEU A 47 6.56 -0.02 2.77
N VAL A 48 7.05 -1.22 2.45
CA VAL A 48 7.01 -2.39 3.35
C VAL A 48 7.92 -2.21 4.55
N GLY A 49 9.07 -1.57 4.39
CA GLY A 49 10.03 -1.31 5.47
C GLY A 49 9.67 -0.13 6.37
N HIS A 50 8.67 0.68 5.98
CA HIS A 50 8.33 1.90 6.73
C HIS A 50 7.08 1.70 7.60
N PRO A 51 7.08 2.09 8.89
CA PRO A 51 5.90 1.98 9.76
C PRO A 51 4.64 2.64 9.19
N ARG A 52 4.81 3.70 8.41
CA ARG A 52 3.73 4.44 7.73
C ARG A 52 3.59 4.09 6.23
N GLY A 53 3.99 2.90 5.83
CA GLY A 53 3.96 2.49 4.43
C GLY A 53 2.55 2.46 3.84
N LYS A 54 1.58 1.98 4.61
CA LYS A 54 0.17 1.96 4.22
C LYS A 54 -0.41 3.37 4.01
N GLU A 55 -0.01 4.33 4.85
CA GLU A 55 -0.41 5.73 4.72
C GLU A 55 0.10 6.34 3.43
N LEU A 56 1.38 6.16 3.16
CA LEU A 56 2.00 6.66 1.94
C LEU A 56 1.36 6.04 0.71
N ALA A 57 1.05 4.74 0.74
CA ALA A 57 0.34 4.06 -0.33
C ALA A 57 -1.06 4.65 -0.54
N ALA A 58 -1.82 4.88 0.53
CA ALA A 58 -3.16 5.47 0.46
C ALA A 58 -3.13 6.91 -0.08
N VAL A 59 -2.17 7.72 0.38
CA VAL A 59 -1.98 9.08 -0.16
C VAL A 59 -1.69 9.04 -1.66
N ARG A 60 -0.91 8.06 -2.14
CA ARG A 60 -0.66 7.87 -3.58
C ARG A 60 -1.91 7.45 -4.35
N VAL A 61 -2.70 6.52 -3.79
CA VAL A 61 -3.98 6.11 -4.39
C VAL A 61 -4.93 7.31 -4.52
N VAL A 62 -5.12 8.06 -3.43
CA VAL A 62 -5.96 9.27 -3.41
C VAL A 62 -5.48 10.33 -4.40
N GLN A 63 -4.16 10.57 -4.45
CA GLN A 63 -3.56 11.50 -5.39
C GLN A 63 -3.84 11.11 -6.84
N GLN A 64 -3.72 9.82 -7.17
CA GLN A 64 -3.98 9.32 -8.51
C GLN A 64 -5.45 9.45 -8.89
N LEU A 65 -6.37 9.04 -8.00
CA LEU A 65 -7.81 9.20 -8.22
C LEU A 65 -8.21 10.66 -8.43
N THR A 66 -7.65 11.57 -7.63
CA THR A 66 -7.92 13.01 -7.76
C THR A 66 -7.43 13.56 -9.09
N ARG A 67 -6.25 13.14 -9.56
CA ARG A 67 -5.72 13.56 -10.85
C ARG A 67 -6.58 13.11 -12.01
N THR A 68 -6.97 11.83 -12.00
CA THR A 68 -7.85 11.30 -13.04
C THR A 68 -9.19 12.02 -13.04
N TRP A 69 -9.75 12.27 -11.86
CA TRP A 69 -11.01 13.01 -11.73
C TRP A 69 -10.93 14.45 -12.27
N LEU A 70 -9.87 15.18 -11.91
CA LEU A 70 -9.66 16.57 -12.35
C LEU A 70 -9.27 16.69 -13.83
N GLY A 71 -8.60 15.66 -14.39
CA GLY A 71 -8.14 15.68 -15.78
C GLY A 71 -9.21 15.19 -16.75
N GLU A 72 -9.73 14.00 -16.54
CA GLU A 72 -10.62 13.31 -17.48
C GLU A 72 -12.08 13.22 -16.97
N GLY A 73 -12.33 13.62 -15.72
CA GLY A 73 -13.65 13.55 -15.09
C GLY A 73 -14.17 12.13 -14.91
N GLY A 74 -13.27 11.14 -14.91
CA GLY A 74 -13.58 9.73 -15.02
C GLY A 74 -13.28 8.90 -13.77
N SER A 75 -13.70 7.64 -13.85
CA SER A 75 -13.31 6.59 -12.93
C SER A 75 -12.13 5.81 -13.50
N GLN A 76 -11.28 5.27 -12.63
CA GLN A 76 -10.10 4.50 -13.01
C GLN A 76 -10.18 3.07 -12.47
N ASP A 77 -9.87 2.07 -13.31
CA ASP A 77 -9.81 0.67 -12.88
C ASP A 77 -8.67 0.44 -11.88
N ARG A 78 -8.86 -0.49 -10.94
CA ARG A 78 -7.87 -0.84 -9.92
C ARG A 78 -6.50 -1.20 -10.50
N ALA A 79 -6.47 -2.01 -11.57
CA ALA A 79 -5.23 -2.40 -12.22
C ALA A 79 -4.51 -1.20 -12.86
N ALA A 80 -5.26 -0.22 -13.37
CA ALA A 80 -4.71 1.02 -13.89
C ALA A 80 -4.15 1.90 -12.77
N ILE A 81 -4.86 2.05 -11.65
CA ILE A 81 -4.37 2.77 -10.47
C ILE A 81 -3.06 2.15 -9.99
N ALA A 82 -3.05 0.82 -9.77
CA ALA A 82 -1.87 0.09 -9.30
C ALA A 82 -0.64 0.29 -10.21
N ARG A 83 -0.87 0.27 -11.51
CA ARG A 83 0.18 0.49 -12.53
C ARG A 83 0.73 1.91 -12.49
N ASP A 84 -0.15 2.92 -12.40
CA ASP A 84 0.24 4.33 -12.47
C ASP A 84 1.01 4.78 -11.21
N ILE A 85 0.70 4.18 -10.05
CA ILE A 85 1.40 4.47 -8.80
C ILE A 85 2.54 3.48 -8.50
N GLU A 86 2.78 2.51 -9.39
CA GLU A 86 3.81 1.48 -9.27
C GLU A 86 3.70 0.64 -7.99
N LEU A 87 2.48 0.33 -7.58
CA LEU A 87 2.18 -0.53 -6.42
C LEU A 87 1.49 -1.82 -6.86
N PRO A 88 1.71 -2.94 -6.15
CA PRO A 88 0.98 -4.18 -6.37
C PRO A 88 -0.53 -4.01 -6.11
N GLU A 89 -1.36 -4.71 -6.89
CA GLU A 89 -2.82 -4.65 -6.76
C GLU A 89 -3.34 -5.16 -5.40
N ASP A 90 -2.64 -6.11 -4.80
CA ASP A 90 -2.95 -6.66 -3.48
C ASP A 90 -2.75 -5.64 -2.34
N VAL A 91 -1.97 -4.60 -2.58
CA VAL A 91 -1.80 -3.45 -1.67
C VAL A 91 -2.85 -2.39 -1.91
N VAL A 92 -3.18 -2.14 -3.16
CA VAL A 92 -4.15 -1.10 -3.56
C VAL A 92 -5.57 -1.51 -3.18
N GLN A 93 -5.94 -2.78 -3.33
CA GLN A 93 -7.28 -3.28 -3.05
C GLN A 93 -7.75 -2.99 -1.61
N PRO A 94 -7.05 -3.39 -0.53
CA PRO A 94 -7.51 -3.13 0.83
C PRO A 94 -7.58 -1.63 1.16
N ILE A 95 -6.78 -0.80 0.51
CA ILE A 95 -6.84 0.66 0.66
C ILE A 95 -8.13 1.21 0.03
N LEU A 96 -8.46 0.78 -1.20
CA LEU A 96 -9.69 1.19 -1.86
C LEU A 96 -10.93 0.71 -1.10
N GLU A 97 -10.92 -0.50 -0.54
CA GLU A 97 -11.99 -1.04 0.30
C GLU A 97 -12.17 -0.21 1.56
N ALA A 98 -11.09 0.12 2.28
CA ALA A 98 -11.15 0.97 3.47
C ALA A 98 -11.68 2.38 3.16
N LEU A 99 -11.25 2.97 2.04
CA LEU A 99 -11.74 4.27 1.59
C LEU A 99 -13.22 4.22 1.17
N ARG A 100 -13.68 3.12 0.56
CA ARG A 100 -15.09 2.90 0.20
C ARG A 100 -15.96 2.77 1.45
N ASP A 101 -15.52 1.98 2.43
CA ASP A 101 -16.24 1.76 3.68
C ASP A 101 -16.37 3.05 4.51
N ALA A 102 -15.48 4.01 4.28
CA ALA A 102 -15.54 5.37 4.84
C ALA A 102 -16.29 6.38 3.94
N ASP A 103 -16.97 5.96 2.87
CA ASP A 103 -17.67 6.82 1.92
C ASP A 103 -16.79 7.92 1.26
N LEU A 104 -15.49 7.65 1.10
CA LEU A 104 -14.55 8.57 0.46
C LEU A 104 -14.37 8.30 -1.03
N VAL A 105 -14.55 7.04 -1.45
CA VAL A 105 -14.53 6.61 -2.85
C VAL A 105 -15.71 5.69 -3.13
N HIS A 106 -16.11 5.59 -4.38
CA HIS A 106 -17.11 4.61 -4.81
C HIS A 106 -16.63 3.84 -6.02
N GLU A 107 -17.13 2.62 -6.13
CA GLU A 107 -16.91 1.77 -7.29
C GLU A 107 -18.08 1.94 -8.28
N GLY A 108 -17.77 2.37 -9.49
CA GLY A 108 -18.76 2.55 -10.55
C GLY A 108 -19.11 1.25 -11.26
N ARG A 109 -20.08 1.30 -12.21
CA ARG A 109 -20.64 0.13 -12.91
C ARG A 109 -19.64 -0.70 -13.72
N HIS A 110 -18.45 -0.20 -14.02
CA HIS A 110 -17.42 -0.86 -14.80
C HIS A 110 -16.15 -1.11 -13.98
N SER A 111 -16.29 -1.40 -12.68
CA SER A 111 -15.17 -1.60 -11.74
C SER A 111 -14.21 -0.41 -11.66
N GLY A 112 -14.65 0.77 -12.08
CA GLY A 112 -13.88 2.00 -12.01
C GLY A 112 -14.07 2.70 -10.66
N TRP A 113 -12.99 3.13 -10.06
CA TRP A 113 -12.95 3.84 -8.79
C TRP A 113 -12.90 5.34 -9.01
N SER A 114 -13.67 6.08 -8.26
CA SER A 114 -13.69 7.55 -8.30
C SER A 114 -13.98 8.12 -6.91
N PRO A 115 -13.61 9.40 -6.65
CA PRO A 115 -13.99 10.08 -5.41
C PRO A 115 -15.51 10.09 -5.24
N ALA A 116 -15.99 9.83 -4.02
CA ALA A 116 -17.43 9.81 -3.72
C ALA A 116 -18.04 11.22 -3.71
N ARG A 117 -17.21 12.24 -3.53
CA ARG A 117 -17.59 13.66 -3.48
C ARG A 117 -16.54 14.50 -4.20
N ASP A 118 -16.79 15.80 -4.32
CA ASP A 118 -15.80 16.73 -4.85
C ASP A 118 -14.49 16.62 -4.05
N PRO A 119 -13.34 16.34 -4.70
CA PRO A 119 -12.04 16.27 -4.06
C PRO A 119 -11.64 17.49 -3.23
N ALA A 120 -12.21 18.65 -3.53
CA ALA A 120 -12.02 19.88 -2.75
C ALA A 120 -12.65 19.81 -1.33
N GLN A 121 -13.62 18.92 -1.14
CA GLN A 121 -14.30 18.70 0.15
C GLN A 121 -13.74 17.52 0.94
N LEU A 122 -12.87 16.71 0.32
CA LEU A 122 -12.25 15.56 0.93
C LEU A 122 -10.90 15.96 1.53
N THR A 123 -10.63 15.53 2.76
CA THR A 123 -9.39 15.88 3.48
C THR A 123 -8.51 14.67 3.71
N LEU A 124 -7.21 14.89 3.90
CA LEU A 124 -6.27 13.82 4.27
C LEU A 124 -6.57 13.27 5.67
N GLY A 125 -7.16 14.06 6.56
CA GLY A 125 -7.61 13.60 7.87
C GLY A 125 -8.65 12.49 7.77
N GLN A 126 -9.58 12.57 6.81
CA GLN A 126 -10.57 11.53 6.54
C GLN A 126 -9.92 10.24 6.01
N VAL A 127 -8.89 10.37 5.16
CA VAL A 127 -8.12 9.20 4.67
C VAL A 127 -7.40 8.50 5.82
N ALA A 128 -6.75 9.27 6.70
CA ALA A 128 -6.07 8.74 7.88
C ALA A 128 -7.07 8.01 8.80
N ALA A 129 -8.23 8.62 9.07
CA ALA A 129 -9.28 8.01 9.87
C ALA A 129 -9.85 6.72 9.26
N ALA A 130 -10.00 6.66 7.94
CA ALA A 130 -10.45 5.47 7.22
C ALA A 130 -9.49 4.28 7.33
N LEU A 131 -8.18 4.55 7.38
CA LEU A 131 -7.15 3.50 7.42
C LEU A 131 -6.88 2.97 8.82
N TRP A 132 -7.05 3.78 9.84
CA TRP A 132 -6.67 3.45 11.23
C TRP A 132 -7.80 3.57 12.24
N GLY A 133 -8.97 3.93 11.82
CA GLY A 133 -10.03 4.34 12.74
C GLY A 133 -9.79 5.75 13.27
N GLN A 134 -10.50 6.11 14.33
CA GLN A 134 -10.39 7.44 14.94
C GLN A 134 -9.22 7.47 15.94
N GLY A 135 -8.02 7.80 15.44
CA GLY A 135 -6.84 7.99 16.27
C GLY A 135 -5.63 7.10 15.90
N LEU A 136 -4.49 7.34 16.50
CA LEU A 136 -3.23 6.59 16.33
C LEU A 136 -3.28 5.13 16.84
N GLY A 137 -4.47 4.59 17.11
CA GLY A 137 -4.62 3.24 17.61
C GLY A 137 -4.14 3.08 19.06
N ILE A 138 -4.07 4.18 19.81
CA ILE A 138 -3.86 4.12 21.25
C ILE A 138 -5.14 3.49 21.83
N PRO A 139 -5.06 2.37 22.55
CA PRO A 139 -6.22 1.73 23.13
C PRO A 139 -7.00 2.73 24.00
N ASP A 140 -8.33 2.74 23.85
CA ASP A 140 -9.19 3.58 24.67
C ASP A 140 -9.07 3.16 26.15
N GLY A 141 -8.27 3.90 26.89
CA GLY A 141 -8.07 3.72 28.33
C GLY A 141 -6.73 3.07 28.71
N PRO A 142 -6.24 3.38 29.92
CA PRO A 142 -5.03 2.77 30.46
C PRO A 142 -5.26 1.27 30.66
N ASP A 143 -4.34 0.45 30.15
CA ASP A 143 -4.33 -0.99 30.43
C ASP A 143 -4.28 -1.20 31.96
N PRO A 144 -5.32 -1.77 32.57
CA PRO A 144 -5.37 -1.91 34.02
C PRO A 144 -4.28 -2.83 34.59
N THR A 145 -3.52 -3.48 33.74
CA THR A 145 -2.41 -4.37 34.11
C THR A 145 -1.05 -3.67 34.18
N LEU A 146 -0.95 -2.42 33.71
CA LEU A 146 0.30 -1.64 33.73
C LEU A 146 0.33 -0.67 34.93
N PRO A 147 1.19 -0.87 35.94
CA PRO A 147 1.29 0.02 37.07
C PRO A 147 2.21 1.20 36.71
N ALA A 148 1.67 2.37 36.41
CA ALA A 148 2.44 3.60 36.58
C ALA A 148 1.63 4.89 36.41
N PRO A 149 1.70 5.84 37.34
CA PRO A 149 1.18 7.20 37.20
C PRO A 149 1.86 7.99 36.07
N ASP A 150 3.06 7.57 35.63
CA ASP A 150 3.82 8.22 34.55
C ASP A 150 3.22 7.98 33.17
N LEU A 151 2.49 6.87 32.97
CA LEU A 151 1.84 6.56 31.68
C LEU A 151 0.71 7.55 31.35
N ALA A 152 -0.03 8.04 32.34
CA ALA A 152 -1.10 9.01 32.10
C ALA A 152 -0.57 10.35 31.55
N GLN A 153 0.67 10.75 31.92
CA GLN A 153 1.30 11.93 31.34
C GLN A 153 1.79 11.68 29.91
N ILE A 154 2.33 10.48 29.64
CA ILE A 154 2.77 10.07 28.30
C ILE A 154 1.57 9.99 27.37
N ASP A 155 0.46 9.38 27.83
CA ASP A 155 -0.79 9.30 27.06
C ASP A 155 -1.32 10.71 26.74
N GLY A 156 -1.28 11.65 27.68
CA GLY A 156 -1.67 13.04 27.45
C GLY A 156 -0.84 13.74 26.36
N VAL A 157 0.47 13.48 26.34
CA VAL A 157 1.37 14.03 25.32
C VAL A 157 1.12 13.40 23.96
N LEU A 158 0.91 12.08 23.90
CA LEU A 158 0.61 11.36 22.66
C LEU A 158 -0.74 11.78 22.09
N LEU A 159 -1.77 11.91 22.91
CA LEU A 159 -3.09 12.39 22.50
C LEU A 159 -3.03 13.85 21.97
N ALA A 160 -2.25 14.71 22.60
CA ALA A 160 -2.05 16.08 22.14
C ALA A 160 -1.31 16.13 20.78
N ALA A 161 -0.29 15.27 20.61
CA ALA A 161 0.44 15.15 19.34
C ALA A 161 -0.46 14.61 18.23
N ASP A 162 -1.30 13.62 18.53
CA ASP A 162 -2.27 13.08 17.59
C ASP A 162 -3.32 14.12 17.17
N ALA A 163 -3.85 14.88 18.12
CA ALA A 163 -4.80 15.95 17.85
C ALA A 163 -4.20 17.04 16.94
N GLU A 164 -2.95 17.41 17.15
CA GLU A 164 -2.25 18.40 16.30
C GLU A 164 -1.96 17.83 14.92
N ALA A 165 -1.55 16.58 14.81
CA ALA A 165 -1.34 15.89 13.54
C ALA A 165 -2.65 15.78 12.75
N SER A 166 -3.74 15.38 13.41
CA SER A 166 -5.07 15.29 12.83
C SER A 166 -5.57 16.64 12.32
N LYS A 167 -5.38 17.71 13.08
CA LYS A 167 -5.73 19.07 12.68
C LYS A 167 -4.97 19.52 11.42
N ARG A 168 -3.69 19.20 11.32
CA ARG A 168 -2.89 19.46 10.11
C ARG A 168 -3.38 18.65 8.91
N LEU A 169 -3.67 17.37 9.09
CA LEU A 169 -4.20 16.53 8.01
C LEU A 169 -5.59 16.96 7.55
N GLN A 170 -6.43 17.50 8.45
CA GLN A 170 -7.72 18.07 8.10
C GLN A 170 -7.63 19.37 7.28
N SER A 171 -6.53 20.11 7.40
CA SER A 171 -6.30 21.33 6.62
C SER A 171 -5.86 21.08 5.17
N TRP A 172 -5.53 19.83 4.80
CA TRP A 172 -5.12 19.45 3.45
C TRP A 172 -6.27 18.76 2.72
N THR A 173 -6.65 19.33 1.58
CA THR A 173 -7.64 18.71 0.68
C THR A 173 -6.97 17.76 -0.32
N TRP A 174 -7.76 16.91 -0.97
CA TRP A 174 -7.25 16.03 -2.03
C TRP A 174 -6.74 16.83 -3.23
N VAL A 175 -7.33 18.00 -3.49
CA VAL A 175 -6.87 18.91 -4.55
C VAL A 175 -5.48 19.46 -4.23
N ASP A 176 -5.25 19.91 -2.98
CA ASP A 176 -3.92 20.39 -2.55
C ASP A 176 -2.86 19.32 -2.77
N LEU A 177 -3.20 18.05 -2.51
CA LEU A 177 -2.32 16.91 -2.71
C LEU A 177 -1.98 16.67 -4.19
N ALA A 178 -2.97 16.82 -5.09
CA ALA A 178 -2.77 16.66 -6.52
C ALA A 178 -1.84 17.75 -7.09
N ASP A 179 -1.87 18.94 -6.52
CA ASP A 179 -1.08 20.10 -6.95
C ASP A 179 0.35 20.14 -6.39
N LEU A 180 0.68 19.31 -5.38
CA LEU A 180 2.03 19.28 -4.77
C LEU A 180 3.17 19.00 -5.77
N GLN A 181 2.91 18.33 -6.87
CA GLN A 181 3.91 18.12 -7.92
C GLN A 181 4.02 19.29 -8.90
N ARG A 182 3.01 20.16 -8.95
CA ARG A 182 3.04 21.35 -9.82
C ARG A 182 3.69 22.56 -9.13
N ARG A 183 3.69 22.59 -7.79
CA ARG A 183 4.36 23.62 -6.99
C ARG A 183 5.16 22.96 -5.86
N PRO A 184 6.49 23.19 -5.77
CA PRO A 184 7.23 22.79 -4.58
C PRO A 184 6.61 23.50 -3.36
N PRO A 185 6.50 22.85 -2.19
CA PRO A 185 5.86 23.41 -1.01
C PRO A 185 6.60 24.69 -0.60
N THR A 186 5.94 25.82 -0.73
CA THR A 186 6.36 27.03 0.00
C THR A 186 6.06 26.78 1.46
N PRO A 187 7.02 26.91 2.39
CA PRO A 187 6.76 26.76 3.80
C PRO A 187 5.75 27.84 4.20
N LYS A 188 4.55 27.42 4.59
CA LYS A 188 3.59 28.31 5.25
C LYS A 188 4.15 28.61 6.63
N SER A 189 4.67 29.84 6.81
CA SER A 189 5.09 30.43 8.09
C SER A 189 3.94 30.44 9.11
#